data_019f37f787b18e86f6c07623395cd4e0
#
_entry.id   019f37f787b18e86f6c07623395cd4e0
#
_cell.length_a   1.000
_cell.length_b   1.000
_cell.length_c   1.000
_cell.angle_alpha   90.00
_cell.angle_beta   90.00
_cell.angle_gamma   90.00
#
_symmetry.space_group_name_H-M   'P 1'
#
loop_
_entity.id
_entity.type
_entity.pdbx_description
1 polymer ?
#
loop_
_entity_poly.entity_id
_entity_poly.type
_entity_poly.pdbx_seq_one_letter_code
_entity_poly.pdbx_strand_id
1 'polypeptide(L)'
;LSRNVVYDLLTRELKFRGLIFTDALAMKGVSNNGSLCLKALKAGNDLLLVPRRIKEEVDAVLAAVKRGELTEQAVEEKCRKVLTYKYALGLNKKPMIRLSGLGTRINTPYTRDLIRRLNMAAITVLGNATEVLPLDPSIKDVAVLNVGAAAEIRPFIKQLSGYTRPVEFQLGKDLPAAGRKACLLYTSDAAD
;
A
#
# COMPACT_ATOMS: atom_id res chain seq x y z
N LEU A 1 7.69 -1.88 17.83
CA LEU A 1 9.03 -1.83 18.47
C LEU A 1 9.00 -2.43 19.90
N SER A 2 8.04 -3.31 20.19
CA SER A 2 7.92 -3.97 21.50
C SER A 2 8.75 -5.25 21.52
N ARG A 3 9.65 -5.38 22.51
CA ARG A 3 10.41 -6.60 22.74
C ARG A 3 9.49 -7.78 23.06
N ASN A 4 8.45 -7.54 23.88
CA ASN A 4 7.49 -8.58 24.26
C ASN A 4 6.79 -9.20 23.03
N VAL A 5 6.49 -8.38 22.01
CA VAL A 5 5.84 -8.87 20.79
C VAL A 5 6.86 -9.52 19.84
N VAL A 6 7.98 -8.84 19.55
CA VAL A 6 8.92 -9.28 18.51
C VAL A 6 9.81 -10.43 19.02
N TYR A 7 10.38 -10.28 20.19
CA TYR A 7 11.28 -11.31 20.73
C TYR A 7 10.53 -12.37 21.53
N ASP A 8 9.76 -11.96 22.56
CA ASP A 8 9.18 -12.95 23.47
C ASP A 8 8.07 -13.76 22.79
N LEU A 9 7.07 -13.11 22.19
CA LEU A 9 5.98 -13.81 21.51
C LEU A 9 6.44 -14.42 20.18
N LEU A 10 6.88 -13.61 19.21
CA LEU A 10 7.14 -14.09 17.85
C LEU A 10 8.33 -15.07 17.81
N THR A 11 9.45 -14.71 18.44
CA THR A 11 10.69 -15.50 18.33
C THR A 11 10.72 -16.66 19.32
N ARG A 12 10.36 -16.44 20.59
CA ARG A 12 10.46 -17.48 21.64
C ARG A 12 9.25 -18.42 21.66
N GLU A 13 8.03 -17.87 21.78
CA GLU A 13 6.82 -18.69 21.90
C GLU A 13 6.42 -19.31 20.57
N LEU A 14 6.25 -18.49 19.53
CA LEU A 14 5.86 -18.95 18.19
C LEU A 14 7.02 -19.57 17.40
N LYS A 15 8.25 -19.51 17.93
CA LYS A 15 9.48 -20.11 17.35
C LYS A 15 9.74 -19.66 15.90
N PHE A 16 9.34 -18.44 15.53
CA PHE A 16 9.65 -17.91 14.22
C PHE A 16 11.16 -17.75 14.03
N ARG A 17 11.68 -18.30 12.92
CA ARG A 17 13.11 -18.32 12.60
C ARG A 17 13.48 -17.51 11.35
N GLY A 18 12.48 -16.99 10.66
CA GLY A 18 12.68 -16.15 9.47
C GLY A 18 13.26 -14.78 9.78
N LEU A 19 13.51 -14.01 8.72
CA LEU A 19 13.98 -12.63 8.82
C LEU A 19 12.86 -11.73 9.34
N ILE A 20 13.18 -10.94 10.37
CA ILE A 20 12.24 -9.99 10.99
C ILE A 20 12.68 -8.58 10.61
N PHE A 21 11.80 -7.86 9.94
CA PHE A 21 12.05 -6.47 9.57
C PHE A 21 10.89 -5.56 9.99
N THR A 22 11.23 -4.30 10.27
CA THR A 22 10.24 -3.30 10.66
C THR A 22 9.41 -2.87 9.46
N ASP A 23 8.24 -2.30 9.69
CA ASP A 23 7.62 -1.37 8.75
C ASP A 23 8.44 -0.07 8.69
N ALA A 24 8.07 0.86 7.82
CA ALA A 24 8.81 2.10 7.62
C ALA A 24 8.89 2.92 8.93
N LEU A 25 10.10 3.10 9.46
CA LEU A 25 10.32 3.87 10.70
C LEU A 25 10.03 5.36 10.56
N ALA A 26 9.84 5.85 9.32
CA ALA A 26 9.42 7.21 9.04
C ALA A 26 7.93 7.48 9.25
N MET A 27 7.11 6.48 9.55
CA MET A 27 5.67 6.63 9.76
C MET A 27 5.36 7.49 10.98
N LYS A 28 4.29 8.30 10.90
CA LYS A 28 3.89 9.23 11.98
C LYS A 28 3.46 8.54 13.28
N GLY A 29 2.95 7.30 13.20
CA GLY A 29 2.50 6.51 14.35
C GLY A 29 3.64 5.95 15.23
N VAL A 30 4.89 6.12 14.84
CA VAL A 30 6.03 5.64 15.62
C VAL A 30 6.53 6.76 16.56
N SER A 31 6.62 6.48 17.87
CA SER A 31 7.09 7.43 18.89
C SER A 31 8.53 7.87 18.62
N ASN A 32 8.77 9.18 18.62
CA ASN A 32 10.07 9.78 18.30
C ASN A 32 11.01 9.94 19.51
N ASN A 33 10.76 9.29 20.64
CA ASN A 33 11.62 9.40 21.82
C ASN A 33 12.91 8.57 21.66
N GLY A 34 13.99 9.21 21.23
CA GLY A 34 15.31 8.58 20.99
C GLY A 34 15.39 7.81 19.67
N SER A 35 16.49 7.07 19.47
CA SER A 35 16.73 6.31 18.24
C SER A 35 15.71 5.19 18.05
N LEU A 36 14.99 5.23 16.93
CA LEU A 36 14.03 4.20 16.56
C LEU A 36 14.74 2.93 16.09
N CYS A 37 15.88 3.08 15.41
CA CYS A 37 16.70 1.97 14.97
C CYS A 37 17.25 1.17 16.16
N LEU A 38 17.77 1.84 17.17
CA LEU A 38 18.25 1.17 18.37
C LEU A 38 17.13 0.42 19.10
N LYS A 39 15.95 1.04 19.25
CA LYS A 39 14.77 0.39 19.85
C LYS A 39 14.34 -0.84 19.07
N ALA A 40 14.31 -0.78 17.73
CA ALA A 40 13.93 -1.89 16.89
C ALA A 40 14.92 -3.04 16.95
N LEU A 41 16.25 -2.75 16.98
CA LEU A 41 17.29 -3.77 17.14
C LEU A 41 17.18 -4.47 18.50
N LYS A 42 16.99 -3.70 19.59
CA LYS A 42 16.78 -4.23 20.94
C LYS A 42 15.47 -5.04 21.06
N ALA A 43 14.44 -4.69 20.28
CA ALA A 43 13.20 -5.45 20.24
C ALA A 43 13.33 -6.81 19.53
N GLY A 44 14.38 -7.02 18.72
CA GLY A 44 14.63 -8.28 18.04
C GLY A 44 14.50 -8.23 16.51
N ASN A 45 14.26 -7.06 15.91
CA ASN A 45 14.24 -6.93 14.46
C ASN A 45 15.63 -7.11 13.85
N ASP A 46 15.70 -7.73 12.68
CA ASP A 46 16.96 -8.02 11.96
C ASP A 46 17.27 -6.93 10.92
N LEU A 47 16.24 -6.35 10.30
CA LEU A 47 16.35 -5.33 9.25
C LEU A 47 15.43 -4.15 9.54
N LEU A 48 15.91 -2.94 9.28
CA LEU A 48 15.24 -1.70 9.62
C LEU A 48 14.90 -0.93 8.34
N LEU A 49 13.61 -0.61 8.14
CA LEU A 49 13.16 0.04 6.93
C LEU A 49 13.00 1.55 7.12
N VAL A 50 13.51 2.30 6.16
CA VAL A 50 13.29 3.74 5.96
C VAL A 50 13.38 4.57 7.25
N PRO A 51 14.52 4.60 7.95
CA PRO A 51 14.73 5.57 9.02
C PRO A 51 14.84 6.98 8.42
N ARG A 52 14.32 8.00 9.13
CA ARG A 52 14.29 9.38 8.60
C ARG A 52 15.69 10.02 8.51
N ARG A 53 16.56 9.74 9.48
CA ARG A 53 17.89 10.32 9.64
C ARG A 53 18.92 9.22 9.82
N ILE A 54 19.36 8.64 8.69
CA ILE A 54 20.19 7.43 8.69
C ILE A 54 21.47 7.63 9.46
N LYS A 55 22.14 8.78 9.29
CA LYS A 55 23.42 9.03 9.94
C LYS A 55 23.28 9.06 11.47
N GLU A 56 22.32 9.84 11.98
CA GLU A 56 22.08 9.96 13.43
C GLU A 56 21.63 8.62 14.04
N GLU A 57 20.85 7.82 13.30
CA GLU A 57 20.44 6.50 13.75
C GLU A 57 21.61 5.51 13.83
N VAL A 58 22.52 5.55 12.85
CA VAL A 58 23.77 4.75 12.87
C VAL A 58 24.66 5.19 14.02
N ASP A 59 24.87 6.51 14.20
CA ASP A 59 25.67 7.05 15.29
C ASP A 59 25.09 6.64 16.66
N ALA A 60 23.77 6.64 16.82
CA ALA A 60 23.10 6.20 18.04
C ALA A 60 23.31 4.71 18.33
N VAL A 61 23.25 3.86 17.30
CA VAL A 61 23.52 2.42 17.44
C VAL A 61 24.97 2.17 17.80
N LEU A 62 25.93 2.84 17.14
CA LEU A 62 27.37 2.75 17.47
C LEU A 62 27.66 3.18 18.90
N ALA A 63 27.04 4.29 19.33
CA ALA A 63 27.18 4.76 20.71
C ALA A 63 26.60 3.75 21.72
N ALA A 64 25.48 3.08 21.39
CA ALA A 64 24.88 2.06 22.24
C ALA A 64 25.78 0.81 22.35
N VAL A 65 26.45 0.43 21.27
CA VAL A 65 27.45 -0.67 21.30
C VAL A 65 28.62 -0.28 22.21
N LYS A 66 29.16 0.94 22.08
CA LYS A 66 30.25 1.42 22.95
C LYS A 66 29.87 1.46 24.44
N ARG A 67 28.60 1.71 24.75
CA ARG A 67 28.08 1.70 26.14
C ARG A 67 27.70 0.31 26.64
N GLY A 68 27.82 -0.75 25.82
CA GLY A 68 27.42 -2.11 26.19
C GLY A 68 25.90 -2.34 26.23
N GLU A 69 25.10 -1.40 25.73
CA GLU A 69 23.63 -1.55 25.66
C GLU A 69 23.18 -2.52 24.55
N LEU A 70 24.01 -2.71 23.54
CA LEU A 70 23.89 -3.66 22.46
C LEU A 70 25.27 -4.27 22.22
N THR A 71 25.35 -5.60 22.12
CA THR A 71 26.64 -6.25 21.85
C THR A 71 26.96 -6.18 20.35
N GLU A 72 28.25 -6.08 20.03
CA GLU A 72 28.71 -6.17 18.64
C GLU A 72 28.30 -7.49 18.01
N GLN A 73 28.40 -8.59 18.75
CA GLN A 73 27.96 -9.92 18.31
C GLN A 73 26.49 -9.94 17.92
N ALA A 74 25.60 -9.28 18.68
CA ALA A 74 24.17 -9.23 18.34
C ALA A 74 23.91 -8.47 17.02
N VAL A 75 24.69 -7.45 16.72
CA VAL A 75 24.63 -6.73 15.44
C VAL A 75 25.15 -7.61 14.31
N GLU A 76 26.28 -8.26 14.54
CA GLU A 76 26.88 -9.18 13.56
C GLU A 76 25.96 -10.35 13.20
N GLU A 77 25.31 -10.97 14.18
CA GLU A 77 24.36 -12.06 13.96
C GLU A 77 23.19 -11.63 13.06
N LYS A 78 22.64 -10.43 13.29
CA LYS A 78 21.59 -9.85 12.45
C LYS A 78 22.10 -9.56 11.03
N CYS A 79 23.28 -8.97 10.89
CA CYS A 79 23.91 -8.71 9.61
C CYS A 79 24.14 -10.02 8.85
N ARG A 80 24.70 -11.03 9.49
CA ARG A 80 24.93 -12.36 8.92
C ARG A 80 23.64 -13.00 8.44
N LYS A 81 22.58 -12.89 9.23
CA LYS A 81 21.24 -13.40 8.87
C LYS A 81 20.72 -12.73 7.59
N VAL A 82 20.76 -11.40 7.50
CA VAL A 82 20.36 -10.64 6.30
C VAL A 82 21.20 -11.04 5.07
N LEU A 83 22.51 -11.15 5.23
CA LEU A 83 23.43 -11.55 4.15
C LEU A 83 23.16 -12.99 3.67
N THR A 84 22.82 -13.90 4.58
CA THR A 84 22.44 -15.28 4.25
C THR A 84 21.20 -15.30 3.35
N TYR A 85 20.16 -14.52 3.67
CA TYR A 85 18.99 -14.41 2.80
C TYR A 85 19.32 -13.80 1.45
N LYS A 86 20.13 -12.75 1.42
CA LYS A 86 20.59 -12.14 0.15
C LYS A 86 21.36 -13.14 -0.71
N TYR A 87 22.22 -13.92 -0.09
CA TYR A 87 22.98 -14.96 -0.79
C TYR A 87 22.07 -16.06 -1.34
N ALA A 88 21.15 -16.56 -0.53
CA ALA A 88 20.17 -17.58 -0.95
C ALA A 88 19.30 -17.11 -2.13
N LEU A 89 18.99 -15.81 -2.21
CA LEU A 89 18.29 -15.18 -3.33
C LEU A 89 19.20 -14.93 -4.56
N GLY A 90 20.47 -15.28 -4.50
CA GLY A 90 21.42 -15.13 -5.61
C GLY A 90 21.88 -13.70 -5.86
N LEU A 91 21.64 -12.76 -4.93
CA LEU A 91 21.99 -11.34 -5.11
C LEU A 91 23.50 -11.09 -5.17
N ASN A 92 24.32 -12.02 -4.70
CA ASN A 92 25.76 -12.01 -4.85
C ASN A 92 26.22 -12.17 -6.32
N LYS A 93 25.35 -12.74 -7.18
CA LYS A 93 25.65 -12.97 -8.61
C LYS A 93 25.28 -11.79 -9.51
N LYS A 94 24.84 -10.66 -8.95
CA LYS A 94 24.38 -9.46 -9.68
C LYS A 94 23.44 -9.82 -10.84
N PRO A 95 22.28 -10.44 -10.58
CA PRO A 95 21.39 -10.90 -11.63
C PRO A 95 20.96 -9.72 -12.52
N MET A 96 21.17 -9.86 -13.83
CA MET A 96 20.70 -8.87 -14.79
C MET A 96 19.21 -9.07 -15.06
N ILE A 97 18.42 -8.03 -14.83
CA ILE A 97 17.00 -8.02 -15.16
C ILE A 97 16.85 -7.78 -16.67
N ARG A 98 16.24 -8.73 -17.37
CA ARG A 98 15.90 -8.54 -18.79
C ARG A 98 14.71 -7.58 -18.90
N LEU A 99 14.95 -6.37 -19.40
CA LEU A 99 13.92 -5.36 -19.59
C LEU A 99 12.99 -5.66 -20.76
N SER A 100 13.53 -6.31 -21.81
CA SER A 100 12.72 -6.72 -22.97
C SER A 100 11.59 -7.65 -22.55
N GLY A 101 10.38 -7.30 -22.93
CA GLY A 101 9.16 -8.04 -22.61
C GLY A 101 8.78 -8.05 -21.11
N LEU A 102 9.38 -7.18 -20.28
CA LEU A 102 9.11 -7.15 -18.85
C LEU A 102 7.63 -6.91 -18.55
N GLY A 103 7.01 -5.96 -19.26
CA GLY A 103 5.60 -5.62 -19.09
C GLY A 103 4.66 -6.81 -19.36
N THR A 104 4.93 -7.60 -20.40
CA THR A 104 4.12 -8.78 -20.74
C THR A 104 4.36 -9.94 -19.78
N ARG A 105 5.55 -10.05 -19.22
CA ARG A 105 5.86 -11.10 -18.23
C ARG A 105 5.21 -10.83 -16.87
N ILE A 106 5.06 -9.55 -16.50
CA ILE A 106 4.40 -9.15 -15.24
C ILE A 106 2.89 -9.09 -15.44
N ASN A 107 2.42 -8.46 -16.53
CA ASN A 107 1.00 -8.28 -16.83
C ASN A 107 0.49 -9.37 -17.77
N THR A 108 0.61 -10.62 -17.35
CA THR A 108 0.12 -11.77 -18.12
C THR A 108 -1.41 -11.75 -18.26
N PRO A 109 -1.99 -12.46 -19.23
CA PRO A 109 -3.45 -12.66 -19.30
C PRO A 109 -4.02 -13.24 -18.00
N TYR A 110 -3.31 -14.16 -17.36
CA TYR A 110 -3.68 -14.70 -16.04
C TYR A 110 -3.72 -13.63 -14.96
N THR A 111 -2.68 -12.77 -14.86
CA THR A 111 -2.64 -11.69 -13.89
C THR A 111 -3.81 -10.73 -14.07
N ARG A 112 -4.13 -10.36 -15.30
CA ARG A 112 -5.27 -9.49 -15.62
C ARG A 112 -6.61 -10.12 -15.26
N ASP A 113 -6.81 -11.41 -15.57
CA ASP A 113 -8.03 -12.13 -15.18
C ASP A 113 -8.15 -12.24 -13.65
N LEU A 114 -7.06 -12.53 -12.95
CA LEU A 114 -7.03 -12.56 -11.49
C LEU A 114 -7.43 -11.21 -10.87
N ILE A 115 -6.88 -10.11 -11.38
CA ILE A 115 -7.24 -8.75 -10.93
C ILE A 115 -8.72 -8.50 -11.17
N ARG A 116 -9.24 -8.85 -12.35
CA ARG A 116 -10.68 -8.72 -12.67
C ARG A 116 -11.54 -9.50 -11.69
N ARG A 117 -11.21 -10.76 -11.44
CA ARG A 117 -11.95 -11.62 -10.49
C ARG A 117 -11.91 -11.09 -9.06
N LEU A 118 -10.76 -10.62 -8.60
CA LEU A 118 -10.63 -10.03 -7.28
C LEU A 118 -11.46 -8.75 -7.14
N ASN A 119 -11.43 -7.87 -8.14
CA ASN A 119 -12.26 -6.67 -8.15
C ASN A 119 -13.75 -7.02 -8.14
N MET A 120 -14.19 -7.98 -8.92
CA MET A 120 -15.58 -8.42 -8.92
C MET A 120 -16.00 -9.00 -7.56
N ALA A 121 -15.15 -9.82 -6.95
CA ALA A 121 -15.42 -10.41 -5.64
C ALA A 121 -15.42 -9.39 -4.50
N ALA A 122 -14.71 -8.27 -4.67
CA ALA A 122 -14.64 -7.19 -3.67
C ALA A 122 -15.85 -6.24 -3.71
N ILE A 123 -16.67 -6.29 -4.78
CA ILE A 123 -17.87 -5.44 -4.89
C ILE A 123 -18.86 -5.84 -3.80
N THR A 124 -19.23 -4.86 -2.97
CA THR A 124 -20.22 -5.03 -1.89
C THR A 124 -21.40 -4.12 -2.15
N VAL A 125 -22.57 -4.68 -2.35
CA VAL A 125 -23.82 -3.95 -2.50
C VAL A 125 -24.43 -3.73 -1.12
N LEU A 126 -24.48 -2.48 -0.65
CA LEU A 126 -24.99 -2.12 0.67
C LEU A 126 -26.52 -1.99 0.68
N GLY A 127 -27.13 -1.71 -0.47
CA GLY A 127 -28.57 -1.62 -0.61
C GLY A 127 -28.97 -1.59 -2.09
N ASN A 128 -30.04 -2.26 -2.44
CA ASN A 128 -30.63 -2.30 -3.77
C ASN A 128 -32.15 -2.43 -3.66
N ALA A 129 -32.76 -1.66 -2.78
CA ALA A 129 -34.18 -1.76 -2.44
C ALA A 129 -35.11 -1.48 -3.65
N THR A 130 -34.62 -0.71 -4.64
CA THR A 130 -35.33 -0.40 -5.88
C THR A 130 -34.95 -1.31 -7.05
N GLU A 131 -34.17 -2.35 -6.78
CA GLU A 131 -33.68 -3.34 -7.79
C GLU A 131 -33.03 -2.71 -9.02
N VAL A 132 -32.32 -1.57 -8.84
CA VAL A 132 -31.61 -0.87 -9.92
C VAL A 132 -30.39 -1.67 -10.44
N LEU A 133 -29.83 -2.52 -9.57
CA LEU A 133 -28.70 -3.37 -9.94
C LEU A 133 -29.14 -4.82 -10.17
N PRO A 134 -28.72 -5.45 -11.25
CA PRO A 134 -27.84 -4.93 -12.32
C PRO A 134 -28.54 -3.87 -13.17
N LEU A 135 -27.78 -2.89 -13.70
CA LEU A 135 -28.36 -1.87 -14.58
C LEU A 135 -28.97 -2.53 -15.82
N ASP A 136 -30.19 -2.09 -16.19
CA ASP A 136 -30.85 -2.55 -17.40
C ASP A 136 -30.03 -2.14 -18.65
N PRO A 137 -29.64 -3.08 -19.52
CA PRO A 137 -28.88 -2.77 -20.74
C PRO A 137 -29.61 -1.86 -21.73
N SER A 138 -30.94 -1.71 -21.61
CA SER A 138 -31.73 -0.78 -22.43
C SER A 138 -31.52 0.68 -22.09
N ILE A 139 -31.08 0.98 -20.85
CA ILE A 139 -30.78 2.35 -20.40
C ILE A 139 -29.51 2.85 -21.10
N LYS A 140 -29.68 3.83 -22.00
CA LYS A 140 -28.57 4.38 -22.78
C LYS A 140 -27.96 5.63 -22.16
N ASP A 141 -28.76 6.46 -21.54
CA ASP A 141 -28.30 7.72 -20.96
C ASP A 141 -28.17 7.58 -19.44
N VAL A 142 -26.94 7.74 -18.95
CA VAL A 142 -26.61 7.57 -17.54
C VAL A 142 -25.85 8.78 -17.06
N ALA A 143 -26.34 9.43 -16.01
CA ALA A 143 -25.61 10.49 -15.32
C ALA A 143 -24.64 9.89 -14.30
N VAL A 144 -23.37 10.30 -14.35
CA VAL A 144 -22.35 9.87 -13.40
C VAL A 144 -21.85 11.07 -12.62
N LEU A 145 -22.21 11.15 -11.36
CA LEU A 145 -21.72 12.20 -10.46
C LEU A 145 -20.42 11.73 -9.79
N ASN A 146 -19.32 12.37 -10.15
CA ASN A 146 -18.03 12.16 -9.49
C ASN A 146 -17.87 13.12 -8.29
N VAL A 147 -17.74 12.57 -7.10
CA VAL A 147 -17.48 13.33 -5.87
C VAL A 147 -16.05 13.05 -5.43
N GLY A 148 -15.13 13.96 -5.79
CA GLY A 148 -13.71 13.82 -5.45
C GLY A 148 -12.76 14.16 -6.61
N ALA A 149 -11.63 13.45 -6.70
CA ALA A 149 -10.62 13.70 -7.74
C ALA A 149 -11.03 13.15 -9.10
N ALA A 150 -11.15 14.02 -10.11
CA ALA A 150 -11.60 13.67 -11.47
C ALA A 150 -10.72 12.59 -12.15
N ALA A 151 -9.43 12.53 -11.81
CA ALA A 151 -8.50 11.58 -12.43
C ALA A 151 -8.81 10.11 -12.10
N GLU A 152 -9.45 9.83 -10.97
CA GLU A 152 -9.70 8.47 -10.49
C GLU A 152 -10.89 7.79 -11.17
N ILE A 153 -11.86 8.58 -11.68
CA ILE A 153 -13.08 8.02 -12.29
C ILE A 153 -12.92 7.70 -13.79
N ARG A 154 -11.91 8.23 -14.46
CA ARG A 154 -11.72 8.05 -15.91
C ARG A 154 -11.76 6.59 -16.40
N PRO A 155 -11.10 5.63 -15.71
CA PRO A 155 -11.19 4.23 -16.11
C PRO A 155 -12.62 3.66 -16.04
N PHE A 156 -13.39 4.10 -15.02
CA PHE A 156 -14.79 3.70 -14.86
C PHE A 156 -15.65 4.25 -16.00
N ILE A 157 -15.58 5.55 -16.29
CA ILE A 157 -16.31 6.18 -17.41
C ILE A 157 -15.97 5.49 -18.74
N LYS A 158 -14.68 5.22 -18.98
CA LYS A 158 -14.26 4.51 -20.20
C LYS A 158 -14.89 3.12 -20.33
N GLN A 159 -15.01 2.37 -19.25
CA GLN A 159 -15.65 1.05 -19.27
C GLN A 159 -17.16 1.19 -19.46
N LEU A 160 -17.79 2.12 -18.74
CA LEU A 160 -19.22 2.37 -18.83
C LEU A 160 -19.64 2.82 -20.23
N SER A 161 -18.81 3.59 -20.92
CA SER A 161 -19.06 4.05 -22.31
C SER A 161 -19.17 2.90 -23.33
N GLY A 162 -18.73 1.68 -22.99
CA GLY A 162 -18.94 0.50 -23.82
C GLY A 162 -20.37 -0.04 -23.76
N TYR A 163 -21.18 0.41 -22.81
CA TYR A 163 -22.53 -0.07 -22.57
C TYR A 163 -23.60 1.02 -22.68
N THR A 164 -23.27 2.24 -22.22
CA THR A 164 -24.19 3.36 -22.13
C THR A 164 -23.54 4.64 -22.71
N ARG A 165 -24.26 5.75 -22.67
CA ARG A 165 -23.73 7.09 -22.96
C ARG A 165 -23.61 7.87 -21.65
N PRO A 166 -22.52 7.72 -20.89
CA PRO A 166 -22.38 8.40 -19.61
C PRO A 166 -22.15 9.89 -19.79
N VAL A 167 -22.92 10.69 -19.04
CA VAL A 167 -22.69 12.13 -18.89
C VAL A 167 -22.06 12.34 -17.53
N GLU A 168 -20.83 12.89 -17.52
CA GLU A 168 -20.06 13.07 -16.28
C GLU A 168 -20.36 14.41 -15.64
N PHE A 169 -20.67 14.40 -14.36
CA PHE A 169 -20.78 15.56 -13.48
C PHE A 169 -19.71 15.47 -12.40
N GLN A 170 -19.01 16.58 -12.16
CA GLN A 170 -17.93 16.65 -11.17
C GLN A 170 -18.37 17.48 -9.98
N LEU A 171 -18.30 16.91 -8.77
CA LEU A 171 -18.45 17.61 -7.51
C LEU A 171 -17.17 17.45 -6.67
N GLY A 172 -16.37 18.51 -6.58
CA GLY A 172 -15.11 18.52 -5.84
C GLY A 172 -14.85 19.84 -5.13
N LYS A 173 -13.84 19.85 -4.27
CA LYS A 173 -13.43 21.06 -3.54
C LYS A 173 -12.94 22.17 -4.45
N ASP A 174 -12.41 21.81 -5.62
CA ASP A 174 -11.80 22.74 -6.58
C ASP A 174 -12.80 23.33 -7.58
N LEU A 175 -14.08 22.91 -7.54
CA LEU A 175 -15.10 23.50 -8.39
C LEU A 175 -15.59 24.83 -7.82
N PRO A 176 -15.70 25.88 -8.67
CA PRO A 176 -16.36 27.12 -8.30
C PRO A 176 -17.76 26.86 -7.74
N ALA A 177 -18.20 27.68 -6.77
CA ALA A 177 -19.53 27.51 -6.15
C ALA A 177 -20.68 27.50 -7.18
N ALA A 178 -20.57 28.31 -8.25
CA ALA A 178 -21.51 28.33 -9.36
C ALA A 178 -21.57 26.98 -10.11
N GLY A 179 -20.41 26.34 -10.36
CA GLY A 179 -20.35 25.04 -11.04
C GLY A 179 -20.96 23.91 -10.19
N ARG A 180 -20.73 23.93 -8.86
CA ARG A 180 -21.35 22.99 -7.95
C ARG A 180 -22.86 23.08 -7.92
N LYS A 181 -23.39 24.32 -7.90
CA LYS A 181 -24.84 24.60 -7.92
C LYS A 181 -25.47 24.15 -9.23
N ALA A 182 -24.86 24.44 -10.37
CA ALA A 182 -25.35 24.01 -11.69
C ALA A 182 -25.42 22.49 -11.82
N CYS A 183 -24.41 21.78 -11.32
CA CYS A 183 -24.39 20.32 -11.32
C CYS A 183 -25.53 19.72 -10.49
N LEU A 184 -25.81 20.27 -9.31
CA LEU A 184 -26.89 19.80 -8.44
C LEU A 184 -28.28 20.11 -9.02
N LEU A 185 -28.46 21.27 -9.66
CA LEU A 185 -29.73 21.63 -10.29
C LEU A 185 -30.04 20.75 -11.49
N TYR A 186 -29.04 20.43 -12.31
CA TYR A 186 -29.24 19.57 -13.48
C TYR A 186 -29.62 18.13 -13.07
N THR A 187 -29.08 17.61 -11.98
CA THR A 187 -29.42 16.27 -11.49
C THR A 187 -30.80 16.23 -10.82
N SER A 188 -31.31 17.34 -10.27
CA SER A 188 -32.67 17.38 -9.68
C SER A 188 -33.75 17.47 -10.76
N ASP A 189 -33.50 18.19 -11.85
CA ASP A 189 -34.48 18.37 -12.95
C ASP A 189 -34.55 17.13 -13.88
N ALA A 190 -33.62 16.21 -13.80
CA ALA A 190 -33.63 14.97 -14.57
C ALA A 190 -34.38 13.82 -13.84
N ALA A 191 -34.87 14.07 -12.63
CA ALA A 191 -35.58 13.09 -11.80
C ALA A 191 -37.13 13.30 -11.79
N ASP A 192 -37.63 14.33 -12.49
CA ASP A 192 -39.04 14.58 -12.79
C ASP A 192 -39.35 14.16 -14.25
#